data_184c0cc8aa9aa31f8ae09844a2acc2b6
#
_entry.id   184c0cc8aa9aa31f8ae09844a2acc2b6
#
_cell.length_a   1.000
_cell.length_b   1.000
_cell.length_c   1.000
_cell.angle_alpha   90.00
_cell.angle_beta   90.00
_cell.angle_gamma   90.00
#
_symmetry.space_group_name_H-M   'P 1'
#
loop_
_entity.id
_entity.type
_entity.pdbx_description
1 polymer ?
#
loop_
_entity_poly.entity_id
_entity_poly.type
_entity_poly.pdbx_seq_one_letter_code
_entity_poly.pdbx_strand_id
1 'polypeptide(L)'
;MYSLLIDTHDENVICIIFKDGKVINKKEIKSNMRHSEITMPALIELINEEGIKISDISDIIVNIGPGSFTGVRIGVVIAKTMAYLLNKPIRSINSLEMLVYSREELKNGLYKVDEKNGYFVGSFDENGNLINEIEYYSFDDFNTQFKNKEFVNVDKLDFNNIYQNVIKKKPINPHLVNPLYVKKIEVLK
;
A
#
# COMPACT_ATOMS: atom_id res chain seq x y z
N MET A 1 2.08 -18.50 -11.45
CA MET A 1 1.00 -17.90 -10.64
C MET A 1 1.05 -16.40 -10.77
N TYR A 2 -0.05 -15.73 -11.16
CA TYR A 2 -0.08 -14.27 -11.30
C TYR A 2 -0.67 -13.65 -10.04
N SER A 3 -0.06 -12.57 -9.55
CA SER A 3 -0.57 -11.77 -8.44
C SER A 3 -0.64 -10.31 -8.83
N LEU A 4 -1.61 -9.58 -8.28
CA LEU A 4 -1.85 -8.18 -8.57
C LEU A 4 -1.66 -7.35 -7.30
N LEU A 5 -0.91 -6.25 -7.39
CA LEU A 5 -0.86 -5.21 -6.34
C LEU A 5 -1.52 -3.94 -6.85
N ILE A 6 -2.38 -3.37 -6.00
CA ILE A 6 -3.05 -2.09 -6.22
C ILE A 6 -2.68 -1.14 -5.09
N ASP A 7 -2.11 -0.02 -5.47
CA ASP A 7 -1.77 1.05 -4.54
C ASP A 7 -2.24 2.41 -5.07
N THR A 8 -3.00 3.09 -4.24
CA THR A 8 -3.60 4.39 -4.54
C THR A 8 -3.52 5.33 -3.33
N HIS A 9 -2.59 5.04 -2.39
CA HIS A 9 -2.50 5.78 -1.14
C HIS A 9 -1.91 7.17 -1.27
N ASP A 10 -1.22 7.45 -2.36
CA ASP A 10 -0.48 8.67 -2.63
C ASP A 10 -1.01 9.37 -3.90
N GLU A 11 -0.30 10.38 -4.40
CA GLU A 11 -0.63 11.07 -5.65
C GLU A 11 -0.52 10.17 -6.90
N ASN A 12 0.17 9.05 -6.80
CA ASN A 12 0.29 8.08 -7.87
C ASN A 12 -0.69 6.91 -7.71
N VAL A 13 -1.18 6.41 -8.85
CA VAL A 13 -1.80 5.10 -8.95
C VAL A 13 -0.72 4.12 -9.37
N ILE A 14 -0.46 3.11 -8.56
CA ILE A 14 0.49 2.04 -8.84
C ILE A 14 -0.27 0.72 -8.97
N CYS A 15 -0.11 0.07 -10.12
CA CYS A 15 -0.64 -1.25 -10.39
C CYS A 15 0.50 -2.16 -10.85
N ILE A 16 0.64 -3.33 -10.26
CA ILE A 16 1.76 -4.24 -10.55
C ILE A 16 1.25 -5.66 -10.75
N ILE A 17 1.72 -6.32 -11.81
CA ILE A 17 1.56 -7.76 -11.99
C ILE A 17 2.86 -8.45 -11.62
N PHE A 18 2.73 -9.45 -10.78
CA PHE A 18 3.80 -10.40 -10.46
C PHE A 18 3.52 -11.73 -11.14
N LYS A 19 4.57 -12.37 -11.61
CA LYS A 19 4.55 -13.77 -12.04
C LYS A 19 5.57 -14.55 -11.23
N ASP A 20 5.09 -15.57 -10.51
CA ASP A 20 5.92 -16.42 -9.67
C ASP A 20 6.81 -15.62 -8.68
N GLY A 21 6.23 -14.55 -8.13
CA GLY A 21 6.86 -13.70 -7.12
C GLY A 21 7.79 -12.62 -7.65
N LYS A 22 7.89 -12.44 -8.97
CA LYS A 22 8.69 -11.38 -9.61
C LYS A 22 7.80 -10.41 -10.35
N VAL A 23 8.12 -9.12 -10.26
CA VAL A 23 7.48 -8.08 -11.06
C VAL A 23 7.73 -8.36 -12.53
N ILE A 24 6.67 -8.49 -13.32
CA ILE A 24 6.76 -8.61 -14.78
C ILE A 24 6.31 -7.33 -15.48
N ASN A 25 5.35 -6.60 -14.91
CA ASN A 25 4.91 -5.32 -15.45
C ASN A 25 4.38 -4.40 -14.35
N LYS A 26 4.54 -3.10 -14.54
CA LYS A 26 4.11 -2.04 -13.60
C LYS A 26 3.58 -0.83 -14.35
N LYS A 27 2.42 -0.33 -13.92
CA LYS A 27 1.93 1.01 -14.25
C LYS A 27 2.07 1.90 -13.02
N GLU A 28 2.65 3.08 -13.22
CA GLU A 28 2.74 4.12 -12.20
C GLU A 28 2.33 5.43 -12.85
N ILE A 29 1.18 5.94 -12.48
CA ILE A 29 0.53 7.05 -13.16
C ILE A 29 0.17 8.12 -12.14
N LYS A 30 0.63 9.35 -12.36
CA LYS A 30 0.23 10.50 -11.53
C LYS A 30 -1.26 10.76 -11.68
N SER A 31 -2.00 10.63 -10.58
CA SER A 31 -3.46 10.66 -10.61
C SER A 31 -4.05 12.05 -10.85
N ASN A 32 -3.33 13.11 -10.45
CA ASN A 32 -3.86 14.47 -10.45
C ASN A 32 -5.27 14.55 -9.82
N MET A 33 -5.46 13.87 -8.68
CA MET A 33 -6.73 13.73 -7.95
C MET A 33 -7.84 12.94 -8.69
N ARG A 34 -7.50 12.22 -9.77
CA ARG A 34 -8.46 11.44 -10.57
C ARG A 34 -8.27 9.92 -10.40
N HIS A 35 -7.96 9.46 -9.19
CA HIS A 35 -7.72 8.04 -8.89
C HIS A 35 -8.85 7.12 -9.41
N SER A 36 -10.12 7.55 -9.27
CA SER A 36 -11.28 6.76 -9.71
C SER A 36 -11.35 6.57 -11.23
N GLU A 37 -10.88 7.56 -11.99
CA GLU A 37 -10.87 7.50 -13.44
C GLU A 37 -9.69 6.70 -14.01
N ILE A 38 -8.58 6.66 -13.27
CA ILE A 38 -7.31 6.11 -13.74
C ILE A 38 -7.12 4.65 -13.33
N THR A 39 -7.54 4.27 -12.11
CA THR A 39 -7.15 2.97 -11.54
C THR A 39 -7.65 1.78 -12.37
N MET A 40 -8.93 1.73 -12.73
CA MET A 40 -9.45 0.61 -13.52
C MET A 40 -8.90 0.56 -14.95
N PRO A 41 -8.81 1.67 -15.71
CA PRO A 41 -8.11 1.68 -17.00
C PRO A 41 -6.68 1.17 -16.91
N ALA A 42 -5.90 1.64 -15.93
CA ALA A 42 -4.51 1.19 -15.74
C ALA A 42 -4.40 -0.32 -15.47
N LEU A 43 -5.31 -0.88 -14.67
CA LEU A 43 -5.39 -2.32 -14.42
C LEU A 43 -5.72 -3.12 -15.68
N ILE A 44 -6.72 -2.68 -16.46
CA ILE A 44 -7.14 -3.34 -17.69
C ILE A 44 -6.00 -3.31 -18.71
N GLU A 45 -5.35 -2.16 -18.87
CA GLU A 45 -4.21 -2.02 -19.78
C GLU A 45 -3.07 -2.94 -19.39
N LEU A 46 -2.71 -2.98 -18.10
CA LEU A 46 -1.66 -3.83 -17.56
C LEU A 46 -1.92 -5.33 -17.82
N ILE A 47 -3.16 -5.78 -17.59
CA ILE A 47 -3.60 -7.17 -17.85
C ILE A 47 -3.52 -7.50 -19.34
N ASN A 48 -3.96 -6.59 -20.21
CA ASN A 48 -3.94 -6.77 -21.65
C ASN A 48 -2.52 -6.80 -22.23
N GLU A 49 -1.63 -5.94 -21.74
CA GLU A 49 -0.22 -5.92 -22.15
C GLU A 49 0.50 -7.25 -21.86
N GLU A 50 0.14 -7.90 -20.75
CA GLU A 50 0.68 -9.22 -20.40
C GLU A 50 -0.03 -10.39 -21.12
N GLY A 51 -1.07 -10.12 -21.91
CA GLY A 51 -1.82 -11.14 -22.63
C GLY A 51 -2.53 -12.16 -21.74
N ILE A 52 -2.82 -11.79 -20.48
CA ILE A 52 -3.51 -12.64 -19.51
C ILE A 52 -4.96 -12.22 -19.36
N LYS A 53 -5.76 -13.11 -18.78
CA LYS A 53 -7.15 -12.81 -18.41
C LYS A 53 -7.20 -12.40 -16.93
N ILE A 54 -8.18 -11.60 -16.56
CA ILE A 54 -8.41 -11.22 -15.16
C ILE A 54 -8.64 -12.45 -14.26
N SER A 55 -9.19 -13.54 -14.81
CA SER A 55 -9.37 -14.82 -14.12
C SER A 55 -8.05 -15.53 -13.79
N ASP A 56 -6.96 -15.21 -14.49
CA ASP A 56 -5.63 -15.81 -14.27
C ASP A 56 -4.93 -15.22 -13.04
N ILE A 57 -5.42 -14.07 -12.54
CA ILE A 57 -4.98 -13.50 -11.27
C ILE A 57 -5.37 -14.46 -10.15
N SER A 58 -4.39 -14.90 -9.39
CA SER A 58 -4.53 -15.89 -8.32
C SER A 58 -4.44 -15.29 -6.92
N ASP A 59 -3.96 -14.07 -6.78
CA ASP A 59 -3.83 -13.35 -5.49
C ASP A 59 -3.89 -11.84 -5.70
N ILE A 60 -4.52 -11.14 -4.78
CA ILE A 60 -4.68 -9.68 -4.83
C ILE A 60 -4.06 -9.07 -3.57
N ILE A 61 -3.22 -8.07 -3.76
CA ILE A 61 -2.59 -7.29 -2.70
C ILE A 61 -3.08 -5.85 -2.83
N VAL A 62 -3.44 -5.23 -1.72
CA VAL A 62 -3.89 -3.84 -1.73
C VAL A 62 -3.25 -3.04 -0.62
N ASN A 63 -2.77 -1.84 -0.96
CA ASN A 63 -2.38 -0.86 0.03
C ASN A 63 -3.63 -0.23 0.66
N ILE A 64 -3.74 -0.37 1.98
CA ILE A 64 -4.88 0.15 2.77
C ILE A 64 -4.61 1.53 3.38
N GLY A 65 -3.49 2.19 3.05
CA GLY A 65 -3.05 3.45 3.67
C GLY A 65 -2.13 3.20 4.88
N PRO A 66 -1.86 4.23 5.67
CA PRO A 66 -2.46 5.57 5.60
C PRO A 66 -1.97 6.37 4.39
N GLY A 67 -2.75 7.38 4.02
CA GLY A 67 -2.47 8.27 2.90
C GLY A 67 -3.69 9.03 2.45
N SER A 68 -3.80 9.31 1.15
CA SER A 68 -4.94 9.98 0.53
C SER A 68 -6.27 9.31 0.88
N PHE A 69 -7.13 10.03 1.58
CA PHE A 69 -8.44 9.53 2.03
C PHE A 69 -9.32 8.98 0.90
N THR A 70 -9.34 9.68 -0.23
CA THR A 70 -10.09 9.26 -1.41
C THR A 70 -9.37 8.15 -2.17
N GLY A 71 -8.07 8.30 -2.36
CA GLY A 71 -7.25 7.34 -3.11
C GLY A 71 -7.31 5.95 -2.48
N VAL A 72 -7.00 5.83 -1.19
CA VAL A 72 -7.03 4.53 -0.48
C VAL A 72 -8.38 3.83 -0.61
N ARG A 73 -9.49 4.57 -0.49
CA ARG A 73 -10.84 3.99 -0.64
C ARG A 73 -11.07 3.39 -2.02
N ILE A 74 -10.61 4.08 -3.06
CA ILE A 74 -10.75 3.61 -4.44
C ILE A 74 -9.99 2.29 -4.63
N GLY A 75 -8.72 2.23 -4.23
CA GLY A 75 -7.92 1.01 -4.33
C GLY A 75 -8.53 -0.16 -3.55
N VAL A 76 -8.93 0.10 -2.30
CA VAL A 76 -9.55 -0.92 -1.45
C VAL A 76 -10.87 -1.42 -2.04
N VAL A 77 -11.75 -0.54 -2.54
CA VAL A 77 -13.03 -0.96 -3.15
C VAL A 77 -12.78 -1.81 -4.40
N ILE A 78 -11.88 -1.39 -5.28
CA ILE A 78 -11.53 -2.15 -6.49
C ILE A 78 -10.98 -3.53 -6.10
N ALA A 79 -9.96 -3.57 -5.23
CA ALA A 79 -9.29 -4.81 -4.85
C ALA A 79 -10.24 -5.82 -4.18
N LYS A 80 -11.05 -5.37 -3.21
CA LYS A 80 -11.99 -6.26 -2.53
C LYS A 80 -13.12 -6.74 -3.43
N THR A 81 -13.61 -5.90 -4.36
CA THR A 81 -14.61 -6.30 -5.35
C THR A 81 -14.06 -7.35 -6.29
N MET A 82 -12.84 -7.14 -6.81
CA MET A 82 -12.16 -8.15 -7.64
C MET A 82 -11.94 -9.46 -6.88
N ALA A 83 -11.43 -9.41 -5.66
CA ALA A 83 -11.18 -10.60 -4.84
C ALA A 83 -12.48 -11.40 -4.60
N TYR A 84 -13.57 -10.70 -4.29
CA TYR A 84 -14.88 -11.30 -4.07
C TYR A 84 -15.43 -11.94 -5.34
N LEU A 85 -15.51 -11.20 -6.45
CA LEU A 85 -16.09 -11.68 -7.70
C LEU A 85 -15.28 -12.81 -8.35
N LEU A 86 -13.96 -12.77 -8.23
CA LEU A 86 -13.06 -13.79 -8.77
C LEU A 86 -12.85 -14.96 -7.82
N ASN A 87 -13.38 -14.88 -6.59
CA ASN A 87 -13.14 -15.84 -5.52
C ASN A 87 -11.63 -16.08 -5.29
N LYS A 88 -10.87 -14.98 -5.16
CA LYS A 88 -9.43 -15.01 -4.97
C LYS A 88 -9.03 -14.48 -3.58
N PRO A 89 -7.93 -14.99 -3.01
CA PRO A 89 -7.39 -14.44 -1.78
C PRO A 89 -7.00 -12.97 -1.96
N ILE A 90 -7.21 -12.18 -0.89
CA ILE A 90 -6.75 -10.80 -0.81
C ILE A 90 -5.90 -10.60 0.44
N ARG A 91 -4.82 -9.84 0.30
CA ARG A 91 -3.95 -9.42 1.41
C ARG A 91 -3.85 -7.91 1.44
N SER A 92 -3.81 -7.37 2.63
CA SER A 92 -3.57 -5.94 2.84
C SER A 92 -2.12 -5.70 3.25
N ILE A 93 -1.61 -4.57 2.81
CA ILE A 93 -0.36 -3.97 3.25
C ILE A 93 -0.63 -2.51 3.59
N ASN A 94 -0.04 -1.97 4.64
CA ASN A 94 -0.12 -0.54 4.90
C ASN A 94 1.09 0.20 4.28
N SER A 95 0.98 1.53 4.16
CA SER A 95 1.99 2.33 3.46
C SER A 95 3.36 2.31 4.15
N LEU A 96 3.40 2.18 5.48
CA LEU A 96 4.66 2.04 6.21
C LEU A 96 5.25 0.63 6.06
N GLU A 97 4.41 -0.41 6.07
CA GLU A 97 4.87 -1.77 5.78
C GLU A 97 5.48 -1.88 4.37
N MET A 98 5.00 -1.10 3.39
CA MET A 98 5.62 -1.06 2.07
C MET A 98 7.08 -0.59 2.14
N LEU A 99 7.39 0.40 2.98
CA LEU A 99 8.77 0.86 3.21
C LEU A 99 9.60 -0.22 3.89
N VAL A 100 9.07 -0.83 4.95
CA VAL A 100 9.75 -1.90 5.71
C VAL A 100 10.03 -3.09 4.82
N TYR A 101 9.03 -3.60 4.09
CA TYR A 101 9.11 -4.79 3.27
C TYR A 101 9.86 -4.58 1.95
N SER A 102 10.10 -3.33 1.56
CA SER A 102 10.92 -2.98 0.40
C SER A 102 12.40 -3.35 0.56
N ARG A 103 12.85 -3.54 1.79
CA ARG A 103 14.25 -3.82 2.09
C ARG A 103 14.57 -5.31 1.95
N GLU A 104 15.76 -5.62 1.46
CA GLU A 104 16.27 -6.99 1.40
C GLU A 104 16.39 -7.59 2.81
N GLU A 105 16.95 -6.80 3.73
CA GLU A 105 16.96 -7.10 5.16
C GLU A 105 16.01 -6.16 5.90
N LEU A 106 15.06 -6.73 6.62
CA LEU A 106 14.15 -5.96 7.46
C LEU A 106 14.93 -5.25 8.55
N LYS A 107 14.66 -3.98 8.78
CA LYS A 107 15.38 -3.16 9.75
C LYS A 107 14.41 -2.62 10.78
N ASN A 108 14.72 -2.84 12.06
CA ASN A 108 14.00 -2.19 13.13
C ASN A 108 14.21 -0.66 13.07
N GLY A 109 13.23 0.10 13.51
CA GLY A 109 13.34 1.54 13.57
C GLY A 109 12.04 2.29 13.32
N LEU A 110 12.20 3.60 13.21
CA LEU A 110 11.11 4.51 12.88
C LEU A 110 11.01 4.68 11.36
N TYR A 111 9.80 4.58 10.86
CA TYR A 111 9.47 4.82 9.47
C TYR A 111 8.43 5.92 9.39
N LYS A 112 8.44 6.69 8.32
CA LYS A 112 7.45 7.73 8.07
C LYS A 112 6.99 7.74 6.62
N VAL A 113 5.75 8.12 6.42
CA VAL A 113 5.15 8.40 5.12
C VAL A 113 4.70 9.85 5.12
N ASP A 114 5.04 10.56 4.06
CA ASP A 114 4.69 11.96 3.90
C ASP A 114 3.16 12.13 3.73
N GLU A 115 2.65 13.22 4.28
CA GLU A 115 1.28 13.66 4.11
C GLU A 115 1.28 15.17 3.95
N LYS A 116 0.26 15.72 3.31
CA LYS A 116 0.19 17.15 2.93
C LYS A 116 0.58 18.12 4.06
N ASN A 117 0.21 17.82 5.30
CA ASN A 117 0.41 18.71 6.46
C ASN A 117 1.21 18.05 7.59
N GLY A 118 1.97 16.97 7.31
CA GLY A 118 2.72 16.25 8.34
C GLY A 118 3.18 14.88 7.88
N TYR A 119 3.25 13.95 8.82
CA TYR A 119 3.74 12.60 8.60
C TYR A 119 2.89 11.57 9.32
N PHE A 120 2.73 10.40 8.69
CA PHE A 120 2.35 9.20 9.42
C PHE A 120 3.62 8.48 9.87
N VAL A 121 3.69 8.15 11.15
CA VAL A 121 4.88 7.55 11.76
C VAL A 121 4.51 6.22 12.41
N GLY A 122 5.36 5.23 12.25
CA GLY A 122 5.26 3.93 12.92
C GLY A 122 6.64 3.39 13.25
N SER A 123 6.74 2.58 14.30
CA SER A 123 7.95 1.86 14.65
C SER A 123 7.80 0.36 14.41
N PHE A 124 8.85 -0.27 13.88
CA PHE A 124 8.85 -1.68 13.51
C PHE A 124 10.02 -2.40 14.14
N ASP A 125 9.83 -3.68 14.46
CA ASP A 125 10.87 -4.58 14.92
C ASP A 125 11.71 -5.14 13.76
N GLU A 126 12.72 -5.95 14.08
CA GLU A 126 13.60 -6.60 13.11
C GLU A 126 12.88 -7.65 12.23
N ASN A 127 11.69 -8.07 12.62
CA ASN A 127 10.85 -9.01 11.86
C ASN A 127 9.84 -8.27 10.95
N GLY A 128 9.85 -6.92 10.99
CA GLY A 128 8.92 -6.08 10.24
C GLY A 128 7.52 -6.02 10.85
N ASN A 129 7.36 -6.35 12.13
CA ASN A 129 6.11 -6.19 12.83
C ASN A 129 6.00 -4.79 13.42
N LEU A 130 4.81 -4.22 13.32
CA LEU A 130 4.50 -2.93 13.92
C LEU A 130 4.55 -3.06 15.46
N ILE A 131 5.36 -2.23 16.13
CA ILE A 131 5.51 -2.24 17.60
C ILE A 131 4.38 -1.46 18.25
N ASN A 132 4.07 -0.27 17.72
CA ASN A 132 3.03 0.63 18.23
C ASN A 132 2.08 1.00 17.09
N GLU A 133 0.91 1.53 17.43
CA GLU A 133 -0.02 2.04 16.42
C GLU A 133 0.64 3.12 15.57
N ILE A 134 0.26 3.17 14.31
CA ILE A 134 0.67 4.26 13.41
C ILE A 134 -0.05 5.53 13.85
N GLU A 135 0.70 6.62 14.00
CA GLU A 135 0.17 7.91 14.43
C GLU A 135 0.45 8.99 13.39
N TYR A 136 -0.41 9.99 13.36
CA TYR A 136 -0.22 11.18 12.55
C TYR A 136 0.36 12.31 13.39
N TYR A 137 1.37 12.98 12.84
CA TYR A 137 2.00 14.17 13.43
C TYR A 137 1.96 15.31 12.44
N SER A 138 1.50 16.51 12.88
CA SER A 138 1.70 17.73 12.11
C SER A 138 3.19 18.03 11.96
N PHE A 139 3.58 18.93 11.05
CA PHE A 139 4.99 19.30 10.91
C PHE A 139 5.59 19.85 12.21
N ASP A 140 4.82 20.64 12.97
CA ASP A 140 5.28 21.23 14.23
C ASP A 140 5.45 20.18 15.33
N ASP A 141 4.45 19.29 15.48
CA ASP A 141 4.51 18.19 16.45
C ASP A 141 5.65 17.23 16.10
N PHE A 142 5.80 16.89 14.83
CA PHE A 142 6.87 16.02 14.34
C PHE A 142 8.25 16.61 14.67
N ASN A 143 8.48 17.88 14.35
CA ASN A 143 9.76 18.55 14.62
C ASN A 143 10.06 18.63 16.12
N THR A 144 9.03 18.74 16.97
CA THR A 144 9.19 18.76 18.41
C THR A 144 9.51 17.36 18.97
N GLN A 145 8.73 16.37 18.57
CA GLN A 145 8.79 15.01 19.16
C GLN A 145 9.95 14.17 18.61
N PHE A 146 10.34 14.38 17.35
CA PHE A 146 11.34 13.58 16.66
C PHE A 146 12.63 14.34 16.33
N LYS A 147 12.89 15.49 16.94
CA LYS A 147 14.03 16.39 16.66
C LYS A 147 15.41 15.70 16.60
N ASN A 148 15.60 14.66 17.44
CA ASN A 148 16.86 13.92 17.53
C ASN A 148 16.67 12.42 17.24
N LYS A 149 15.64 12.04 16.51
CA LYS A 149 15.37 10.66 16.13
C LYS A 149 15.79 10.41 14.68
N GLU A 150 16.39 9.25 14.47
CA GLU A 150 16.72 8.79 13.13
C GLU A 150 15.59 7.95 12.57
N PHE A 151 15.26 8.21 11.30
CA PHE A 151 14.29 7.44 10.54
C PHE A 151 15.01 6.54 9.56
N VAL A 152 14.46 5.36 9.34
CA VAL A 152 14.97 4.46 8.29
C VAL A 152 14.58 5.05 6.94
N ASN A 153 15.59 5.41 6.14
CA ASN A 153 15.37 5.93 4.80
C ASN A 153 15.16 4.80 3.79
N VAL A 154 14.20 4.98 2.89
CA VAL A 154 13.93 4.09 1.75
C VAL A 154 13.77 4.97 0.52
N ASP A 155 14.86 5.08 -0.26
CA ASP A 155 14.89 5.97 -1.43
C ASP A 155 14.03 5.46 -2.59
N LYS A 156 13.88 4.14 -2.69
CA LYS A 156 13.11 3.48 -3.76
C LYS A 156 12.49 2.19 -3.25
N LEU A 157 11.23 1.97 -3.63
CA LEU A 157 10.52 0.74 -3.30
C LEU A 157 11.01 -0.42 -4.20
N ASP A 158 11.40 -1.54 -3.57
CA ASP A 158 11.60 -2.82 -4.24
C ASP A 158 10.34 -3.68 -4.09
N PHE A 159 9.57 -3.74 -5.15
CA PHE A 159 8.31 -4.47 -5.14
C PHE A 159 8.49 -5.99 -5.11
N ASN A 160 9.64 -6.55 -5.50
CA ASN A 160 9.89 -7.97 -5.34
C ASN A 160 10.04 -8.32 -3.85
N ASN A 161 10.80 -7.52 -3.10
CA ASN A 161 10.95 -7.69 -1.66
C ASN A 161 9.61 -7.48 -0.94
N ILE A 162 8.83 -6.46 -1.33
CA ILE A 162 7.47 -6.22 -0.80
C ILE A 162 6.61 -7.47 -1.02
N TYR A 163 6.60 -8.03 -2.23
CA TYR A 163 5.83 -9.24 -2.54
C TYR A 163 6.24 -10.41 -1.65
N GLN A 164 7.55 -10.69 -1.53
CA GLN A 164 8.06 -11.81 -0.74
C GLN A 164 7.66 -11.75 0.74
N ASN A 165 7.45 -10.58 1.28
CA ASN A 165 7.01 -10.39 2.65
C ASN A 165 5.49 -10.40 2.78
N VAL A 166 4.77 -9.70 1.90
CA VAL A 166 3.31 -9.62 2.01
C VAL A 166 2.62 -10.96 1.72
N ILE A 167 3.20 -11.80 0.85
CA ILE A 167 2.61 -13.11 0.51
C ILE A 167 2.61 -14.09 1.70
N LYS A 168 3.48 -13.89 2.70
CA LYS A 168 3.51 -14.65 3.95
C LYS A 168 2.34 -14.33 4.89
N LYS A 169 1.71 -13.16 4.72
CA LYS A 169 0.53 -12.76 5.50
C LYS A 169 -0.65 -13.66 5.13
N LYS A 170 -1.48 -13.99 6.12
CA LYS A 170 -2.71 -14.74 5.86
C LYS A 170 -3.67 -13.91 5.01
N PRO A 171 -4.36 -14.52 4.03
CA PRO A 171 -5.44 -13.84 3.32
C PRO A 171 -6.55 -13.39 4.27
N ILE A 172 -7.18 -12.29 3.92
CA ILE A 172 -8.28 -11.70 4.69
C ILE A 172 -9.58 -11.93 3.92
N ASN A 173 -10.69 -12.06 4.64
CA ASN A 173 -11.99 -12.03 3.98
C ASN A 173 -12.17 -10.67 3.27
N PRO A 174 -12.52 -10.63 1.97
CA PRO A 174 -12.65 -9.38 1.23
C PRO A 174 -13.60 -8.37 1.89
N HIS A 175 -14.65 -8.82 2.57
CA HIS A 175 -15.58 -7.94 3.28
C HIS A 175 -14.95 -7.21 4.47
N LEU A 176 -13.88 -7.77 5.06
CA LEU A 176 -13.18 -7.20 6.21
C LEU A 176 -12.02 -6.29 5.83
N VAL A 177 -11.65 -6.22 4.55
CA VAL A 177 -10.62 -5.30 4.08
C VAL A 177 -11.18 -3.88 4.08
N ASN A 178 -10.57 -3.01 4.89
CA ASN A 178 -10.98 -1.63 5.05
C ASN A 178 -9.76 -0.69 5.02
N PRO A 179 -9.94 0.57 4.59
CA PRO A 179 -8.91 1.59 4.72
C PRO A 179 -8.43 1.75 6.16
N LEU A 180 -7.14 1.96 6.34
CA LEU A 180 -6.54 2.29 7.63
C LEU A 180 -6.66 3.80 7.89
N TYR A 181 -7.58 4.18 8.75
CA TYR A 181 -7.80 5.57 9.15
C TYR A 181 -7.01 5.90 10.42
N VAL A 182 -5.92 6.64 10.26
CA VAL A 182 -5.07 7.10 11.37
C VAL A 182 -5.47 8.49 11.84
N LYS A 183 -5.77 9.41 10.91
CA LYS A 183 -6.29 10.73 11.25
C LYS A 183 -7.71 10.62 11.81
N LYS A 184 -7.93 11.14 13.02
CA LYS A 184 -9.28 11.40 13.50
C LYS A 184 -9.86 12.52 12.63
N ILE A 185 -11.02 12.29 12.02
CA ILE A 185 -11.76 13.36 11.37
C ILE A 185 -12.20 14.32 12.49
N GLU A 186 -11.59 15.50 12.54
CA GLU A 186 -12.14 16.59 13.37
C GLU A 186 -13.48 16.97 12.74
N VAL A 187 -14.55 16.48 13.33
CA VAL A 187 -15.89 16.98 13.02
C VAL A 187 -15.91 18.41 13.54
N LEU A 188 -15.86 19.36 12.61
CA LEU A 188 -16.08 20.79 12.94
C LEU A 188 -17.37 20.88 13.76
N LYS A 189 -17.22 21.27 15.03
CA LYS A 189 -18.35 21.61 15.90
C LYS A 189 -18.92 22.95 15.50
#